data_5ece5d62d7c73b9e3a49d70ed6638c89
#
_entry.id   5ece5d62d7c73b9e3a49d70ed6638c89
#
_cell.length_a   1.000
_cell.length_b   1.000
_cell.length_c   1.000
_cell.angle_alpha   90.00
_cell.angle_beta   90.00
_cell.angle_gamma   90.00
#
_symmetry.space_group_name_H-M   'P 1'
#
loop_
_entity.id
_entity.type
_entity.pdbx_description
1 polymer ?
#
loop_
_entity_poly.entity_id
_entity_poly.type
_entity_poly.pdbx_seq_one_letter_code
_entity_poly.pdbx_strand_id
1 'polypeptide(L)'
;MSIPENYKSKNKFTQRQGQYLAFIFYYTRINGRPPAEVDIQNYFGVSSASTHQMLRGLAAKQLIKKEPGQARSTVVLIPQDQLPADW
;
A
#
# COMPACT_ATOMS: atom_id res chain seq x y z
N MET A 1 -1.76 -0.11 30.48
CA MET A 1 -2.52 0.96 29.83
C MET A 1 -2.74 0.64 28.39
N SER A 2 -3.95 0.82 27.93
CA SER A 2 -4.26 0.50 26.55
C SER A 2 -3.92 1.66 25.61
N ILE A 3 -3.63 1.30 24.37
CA ILE A 3 -3.37 2.28 23.34
C ILE A 3 -4.70 2.97 22.99
N PRO A 4 -4.71 4.30 22.89
CA PRO A 4 -5.94 4.99 22.52
C PRO A 4 -6.49 4.47 21.20
N GLU A 5 -7.80 4.41 21.11
CA GLU A 5 -8.47 3.94 19.90
C GLU A 5 -8.02 4.72 18.67
N ASN A 6 -7.95 6.03 18.79
CA ASN A 6 -7.60 6.88 17.68
C ASN A 6 -6.16 6.77 17.23
N TYR A 7 -5.31 6.13 18.01
CA TYR A 7 -3.93 5.92 17.63
C TYR A 7 -3.84 5.13 16.33
N LYS A 8 -4.66 4.10 16.19
CA LYS A 8 -4.67 3.27 15.00
C LYS A 8 -5.61 3.78 13.93
N SER A 9 -6.60 4.58 14.31
CA SER A 9 -7.65 4.97 13.37
C SER A 9 -7.13 5.88 12.26
N LYS A 10 -6.11 6.69 12.53
CA LYS A 10 -5.57 7.58 11.50
C LYS A 10 -4.84 6.80 10.40
N ASN A 11 -4.38 5.59 10.70
CA ASN A 11 -3.71 4.72 9.73
C ASN A 11 -4.52 3.46 9.46
N LYS A 12 -5.81 3.55 9.75
CA LYS A 12 -6.67 2.39 9.64
C LYS A 12 -6.92 2.02 8.18
N PHE A 13 -6.83 0.74 7.89
CA PHE A 13 -7.08 0.24 6.55
C PHE A 13 -7.72 -1.15 6.64
N THR A 14 -8.35 -1.56 5.54
CA THR A 14 -8.96 -2.88 5.47
C THR A 14 -7.87 -3.95 5.31
N GLN A 15 -8.26 -5.20 5.53
CA GLN A 15 -7.33 -6.31 5.33
C GLN A 15 -6.77 -6.30 3.91
N ARG A 16 -7.63 -6.09 2.91
CA ARG A 16 -7.19 -6.07 1.51
C ARG A 16 -6.25 -4.92 1.24
N GLN A 17 -6.56 -3.75 1.78
CA GLN A 17 -5.67 -2.60 1.66
C GLN A 17 -4.32 -2.89 2.31
N GLY A 18 -4.32 -3.56 3.45
CA GLY A 18 -3.08 -3.94 4.12
C GLY A 18 -2.22 -4.85 3.27
N GLN A 19 -2.84 -5.77 2.53
CA GLN A 19 -2.11 -6.66 1.64
C GLN A 19 -1.41 -5.89 0.52
N TYR A 20 -2.09 -4.88 -0.05
CA TYR A 20 -1.47 -4.05 -1.07
C TYR A 20 -0.33 -3.24 -0.51
N LEU A 21 -0.52 -2.67 0.69
CA LEU A 21 0.55 -1.91 1.34
C LEU A 21 1.77 -2.78 1.59
N ALA A 22 1.56 -3.99 2.10
CA ALA A 22 2.66 -4.91 2.36
C ALA A 22 3.38 -5.30 1.08
N PHE A 23 2.64 -5.59 0.01
CA PHE A 23 3.24 -5.93 -1.26
C PHE A 23 4.14 -4.80 -1.77
N ILE A 24 3.63 -3.57 -1.75
CA ILE A 24 4.38 -2.40 -2.23
C ILE A 24 5.66 -2.24 -1.40
N PHE A 25 5.54 -2.34 -0.09
CA PHE A 25 6.68 -2.15 0.80
C PHE A 25 7.76 -3.20 0.57
N TYR A 26 7.37 -4.47 0.55
CA TYR A 26 8.35 -5.56 0.43
C TYR A 26 8.88 -5.69 -0.99
N TYR A 27 8.09 -5.37 -2.00
CA TYR A 27 8.59 -5.30 -3.36
C TYR A 27 9.72 -4.29 -3.46
N THR A 28 9.50 -3.09 -2.91
CA THR A 28 10.50 -2.05 -2.91
C THR A 28 11.78 -2.50 -2.21
N ARG A 29 11.61 -3.19 -1.09
CA ARG A 29 12.73 -3.65 -0.29
C ARG A 29 13.55 -4.71 -1.02
N ILE A 30 12.88 -5.61 -1.71
CA ILE A 30 13.54 -6.71 -2.42
C ILE A 30 14.17 -6.24 -3.72
N ASN A 31 13.51 -5.35 -4.42
CA ASN A 31 13.91 -4.97 -5.78
C ASN A 31 14.64 -3.63 -5.84
N GLY A 32 14.71 -2.88 -4.74
CA GLY A 32 15.38 -1.59 -4.71
C GLY A 32 14.63 -0.46 -5.40
N ARG A 33 13.38 -0.70 -5.79
CA ARG A 33 12.54 0.31 -6.42
C ARG A 33 11.08 -0.08 -6.25
N PRO A 34 10.16 0.91 -6.27
CA PRO A 34 8.74 0.61 -6.11
C PRO A 34 8.18 -0.22 -7.28
N PRO A 35 7.11 -0.98 -7.06
CA PRO A 35 6.45 -1.70 -8.14
C PRO A 35 5.71 -0.74 -9.07
N ALA A 36 5.61 -1.12 -10.33
CA ALA A 36 4.68 -0.47 -11.24
C ALA A 36 3.28 -1.02 -10.99
N GLU A 37 2.25 -0.33 -11.49
CA GLU A 37 0.88 -0.82 -11.32
C GLU A 37 0.69 -2.20 -11.91
N VAL A 38 1.38 -2.50 -13.03
CA VAL A 38 1.28 -3.81 -13.65
C VAL A 38 1.83 -4.91 -12.75
N ASP A 39 2.85 -4.61 -11.95
CA ASP A 39 3.39 -5.59 -10.99
C ASP A 39 2.37 -5.91 -9.91
N ILE A 40 1.71 -4.89 -9.41
CA ILE A 40 0.66 -5.05 -8.39
C ILE A 40 -0.50 -5.85 -8.97
N GLN A 41 -0.92 -5.46 -10.17
CA GLN A 41 -2.02 -6.10 -10.89
C GLN A 41 -1.76 -7.60 -11.08
N ASN A 42 -0.56 -7.93 -11.52
CA ASN A 42 -0.18 -9.33 -11.76
C ASN A 42 -0.12 -10.14 -10.48
N TYR A 43 0.42 -9.54 -9.42
CA TYR A 43 0.55 -10.24 -8.15
C TYR A 43 -0.83 -10.61 -7.58
N PHE A 44 -1.75 -9.65 -7.60
CA PHE A 44 -3.08 -9.87 -7.01
C PHE A 44 -4.08 -10.49 -7.99
N GLY A 45 -3.72 -10.60 -9.26
CA GLY A 45 -4.61 -11.20 -10.25
C GLY A 45 -5.87 -10.39 -10.50
N VAL A 46 -5.75 -9.08 -10.52
CA VAL A 46 -6.90 -8.19 -10.68
C VAL A 46 -6.72 -7.33 -11.94
N SER A 47 -7.78 -6.64 -12.32
CA SER A 47 -7.75 -5.77 -13.49
C SER A 47 -6.97 -4.49 -13.21
N SER A 48 -6.57 -3.79 -14.29
CA SER A 48 -5.91 -2.51 -14.12
C SER A 48 -6.85 -1.48 -13.47
N ALA A 49 -8.13 -1.54 -13.79
CA ALA A 49 -9.11 -0.64 -13.18
C ALA A 49 -9.21 -0.86 -11.67
N SER A 50 -9.24 -2.12 -11.24
CA SER A 50 -9.29 -2.44 -9.80
C SER A 50 -8.04 -1.98 -9.09
N THR A 51 -6.87 -2.20 -9.71
CA THR A 51 -5.59 -1.76 -9.14
C THR A 51 -5.56 -0.25 -8.97
N HIS A 52 -5.95 0.45 -10.02
CA HIS A 52 -5.96 1.92 -10.00
C HIS A 52 -6.90 2.45 -8.92
N GLN A 53 -8.08 1.86 -8.81
CA GLN A 53 -9.05 2.26 -7.80
C GLN A 53 -8.54 2.01 -6.38
N MET A 54 -7.90 0.86 -6.16
CA MET A 54 -7.31 0.56 -4.85
C MET A 54 -6.24 1.58 -4.48
N LEU A 55 -5.35 1.90 -5.43
CA LEU A 55 -4.27 2.85 -5.16
C LEU A 55 -4.82 4.23 -4.86
N ARG A 56 -5.88 4.64 -5.56
CA ARG A 56 -6.52 5.92 -5.28
C ARG A 56 -7.09 5.95 -3.86
N GLY A 57 -7.69 4.85 -3.44
CA GLY A 57 -8.23 4.75 -2.07
C GLY A 57 -7.15 4.83 -1.03
N LEU A 58 -6.02 4.16 -1.27
CA LEU A 58 -4.89 4.21 -0.35
C LEU A 58 -4.29 5.61 -0.27
N ALA A 59 -4.19 6.29 -1.40
CA ALA A 59 -3.67 7.65 -1.44
C ALA A 59 -4.60 8.61 -0.72
N ALA A 60 -5.92 8.43 -0.88
CA ALA A 60 -6.90 9.28 -0.21
C ALA A 60 -6.80 9.15 1.31
N LYS A 61 -6.41 7.98 1.82
CA LYS A 61 -6.19 7.77 3.24
C LYS A 61 -4.79 8.17 3.69
N GLN A 62 -3.98 8.69 2.78
CA GLN A 62 -2.60 9.09 3.07
C GLN A 62 -1.73 7.91 3.50
N LEU A 63 -2.02 6.73 2.98
CA LEU A 63 -1.25 5.53 3.28
C LEU A 63 -0.13 5.31 2.27
N ILE A 64 -0.26 5.90 1.09
CA ILE A 64 0.77 5.86 0.06
C ILE A 64 0.90 7.23 -0.58
N LYS A 65 2.04 7.42 -1.25
CA LYS A 65 2.32 8.59 -2.06
C LYS A 65 2.84 8.14 -3.41
N LYS A 66 2.44 8.83 -4.47
CA LYS A 66 2.89 8.51 -5.82
C LYS A 66 3.17 9.80 -6.58
N GLU A 67 4.29 9.82 -7.32
CA GLU A 67 4.64 10.97 -8.14
C GLU A 67 3.88 10.89 -9.48
N PRO A 68 3.13 11.92 -9.83
CA PRO A 68 2.39 11.92 -11.10
C PRO A 68 3.33 11.73 -12.29
N GLY A 69 2.92 10.89 -13.22
CA GLY A 69 3.69 10.65 -14.43
C GLY A 69 4.88 9.73 -14.27
N GLN A 70 5.11 9.17 -13.08
CA GLN A 70 6.20 8.25 -12.86
C GLN A 70 5.66 6.88 -12.49
N ALA A 71 5.99 5.88 -13.31
CA ALA A 71 5.41 4.56 -13.20
C ALA A 71 5.83 3.80 -11.94
N ARG A 72 7.05 4.02 -11.45
CA ARG A 72 7.58 3.29 -10.29
C ARG A 72 7.90 4.25 -9.17
N SER A 73 6.86 4.87 -8.62
CA SER A 73 7.05 5.90 -7.60
C SER A 73 6.18 5.73 -6.37
N THR A 74 5.41 4.64 -6.29
CA THR A 74 4.50 4.44 -5.16
C THR A 74 5.28 4.07 -3.90
N VAL A 75 5.10 4.87 -2.85
CA VAL A 75 5.82 4.69 -1.58
C VAL A 75 4.79 4.55 -0.46
N VAL A 76 5.03 3.58 0.42
CA VAL A 76 4.19 3.38 1.61
C VAL A 76 4.60 4.40 2.67
N LEU A 77 3.61 5.07 3.27
CA LEU A 77 3.86 6.15 4.21
C LEU A 77 3.76 5.72 5.68
N ILE A 78 3.26 4.51 5.94
CA ILE A 78 3.16 4.03 7.32
C ILE A 78 4.38 3.19 7.68
N PRO A 79 4.72 3.06 8.97
CA PRO A 79 5.87 2.27 9.40
C PRO A 79 5.68 0.79 9.12
N GLN A 80 6.79 0.08 8.96
CA GLN A 80 6.77 -1.34 8.67
C GLN A 80 6.01 -2.14 9.72
N ASP A 81 6.12 -1.76 10.99
CA ASP A 81 5.48 -2.51 12.07
C ASP A 81 3.95 -2.39 12.06
N GLN A 82 3.39 -1.53 11.24
CA GLN A 82 1.94 -1.42 11.07
C GLN A 82 1.43 -2.25 9.91
N LEU A 83 2.31 -2.84 9.13
CA LEU A 83 1.92 -3.69 8.01
C LEU A 83 1.51 -5.07 8.51
N PRO A 84 0.56 -5.74 7.83
CA PRO A 84 0.16 -7.08 8.25
C PRO A 84 1.32 -8.07 8.06
N ALA A 85 1.43 -9.01 8.98
CA ALA A 85 2.47 -10.02 8.92
C ALA A 85 2.10 -11.20 8.04
N ASP A 86 0.81 -11.44 7.88
CA ASP A 86 0.29 -12.62 7.19
C ASP A 86 -0.46 -12.24 5.91
N TRP A 87 0.12 -11.38 5.15
CA TRP A 87 -0.50 -10.96 3.90
C TRP A 87 -0.10 -11.94 2.77
#